data_a33e843068fc22f301fab8ae3e82e9fb
#
_entry.id   a33e843068fc22f301fab8ae3e82e9fb
#
_cell.length_a   1.000
_cell.length_b   1.000
_cell.length_c   1.000
_cell.angle_alpha   90.00
_cell.angle_beta   90.00
_cell.angle_gamma   90.00
#
_symmetry.space_group_name_H-M   'P 1'
#
loop_
_entity.id
_entity.type
_entity.pdbx_description
1 polymer ?
#
loop_
_entity_poly.entity_id
_entity_poly.type
_entity_poly.pdbx_seq_one_letter_code
_entity_poly.pdbx_strand_id
1 'polypeptide(L)'
;MKKGMLILFTVTLTISFVQFSCKKSISDRTADLAALNSAGNLDLNAGAWKTVLLARPDTFVVATPAATNSTGYIADLNEIKGYQHNLTSQQKDIIKYWAAGGVLRWNEIMRTLVAKYNLPPYQNADGTYPIPSSANPFAYPLFPFSNPPYAARAYGYISAAQYDALIACWFYKTKYNRAAPYKVDSSVQANGVVRSDLPAYPSEAAVMAGVSAEMMKMLFPDEIAYIQQRAQEQELATI
;
A
#
# COMPACT_ATOMS: atom_id res chain seq x y z
N MET A 1 -17.00 55.96 -29.84
CA MET A 1 -17.40 54.57 -29.64
C MET A 1 -16.33 53.51 -30.05
N LYS A 2 -15.55 53.70 -31.16
CA LYS A 2 -14.58 52.67 -31.60
C LYS A 2 -13.35 52.49 -30.69
N LYS A 3 -12.84 53.49 -30.00
CA LYS A 3 -11.68 53.35 -29.07
C LYS A 3 -11.98 52.63 -27.78
N GLY A 4 -13.17 52.82 -27.18
CA GLY A 4 -13.58 52.13 -25.97
C GLY A 4 -13.82 50.62 -26.19
N MET A 5 -14.32 50.25 -27.38
CA MET A 5 -14.56 48.86 -27.71
C MET A 5 -13.25 48.08 -27.96
N LEU A 6 -12.21 48.75 -28.48
CA LEU A 6 -10.88 48.16 -28.71
C LEU A 6 -10.16 47.89 -27.38
N ILE A 7 -10.29 48.81 -26.40
CA ILE A 7 -9.70 48.63 -25.05
C ILE A 7 -10.39 47.50 -24.28
N LEU A 8 -11.72 47.40 -24.41
CA LEU A 8 -12.48 46.32 -23.77
C LEU A 8 -12.10 44.96 -24.36
N PHE A 9 -11.86 44.88 -25.66
CA PHE A 9 -11.46 43.61 -26.32
C PHE A 9 -10.03 43.19 -25.97
N THR A 10 -9.11 44.15 -25.80
CA THR A 10 -7.72 43.84 -25.35
C THR A 10 -7.68 43.44 -23.89
N VAL A 11 -8.48 44.05 -23.00
CA VAL A 11 -8.54 43.67 -21.60
C VAL A 11 -9.17 42.29 -21.44
N THR A 12 -10.22 41.94 -22.19
CA THR A 12 -10.85 40.60 -22.14
C THR A 12 -9.90 39.52 -22.69
N LEU A 13 -9.12 39.81 -23.72
CA LEU A 13 -8.15 38.90 -24.30
C LEU A 13 -6.97 38.61 -23.32
N THR A 14 -6.47 39.67 -22.62
CA THR A 14 -5.41 39.52 -21.62
C THR A 14 -5.88 38.75 -20.42
N ILE A 15 -7.12 38.96 -19.94
CA ILE A 15 -7.70 38.20 -18.83
C ILE A 15 -7.89 36.73 -19.20
N SER A 16 -8.28 36.42 -20.45
CA SER A 16 -8.41 35.05 -20.95
C SER A 16 -7.06 34.32 -21.00
N PHE A 17 -5.97 35.00 -21.35
CA PHE A 17 -4.63 34.41 -21.34
C PHE A 17 -4.07 34.13 -19.94
N VAL A 18 -4.43 34.94 -18.94
CA VAL A 18 -4.00 34.73 -17.54
C VAL A 18 -4.69 33.50 -16.91
N GLN A 19 -5.86 33.10 -17.39
CA GLN A 19 -6.59 31.93 -16.92
C GLN A 19 -5.96 30.61 -17.37
N PHE A 20 -5.13 30.62 -18.42
CA PHE A 20 -4.41 29.42 -18.90
C PHE A 20 -3.01 29.25 -18.29
N SER A 21 -2.62 30.10 -17.33
CA SER A 21 -1.35 29.98 -16.65
C SER A 21 -1.37 28.82 -15.66
N CYS A 22 -0.87 27.69 -16.10
CA CYS A 22 -0.28 26.62 -15.30
C CYS A 22 -1.12 26.04 -14.15
N LYS A 23 -2.23 25.39 -14.47
CA LYS A 23 -2.52 24.16 -13.73
C LYS A 23 -1.64 23.04 -14.33
N LYS A 24 -0.36 22.99 -13.99
CA LYS A 24 0.36 21.73 -13.97
C LYS A 24 -0.25 20.88 -12.88
N SER A 25 -1.42 20.31 -13.14
CA SER A 25 -1.85 19.15 -12.39
C SER A 25 -0.81 18.07 -12.73
N ILE A 26 0.05 17.78 -11.79
CA ILE A 26 0.75 16.50 -11.80
C ILE A 26 -0.38 15.50 -11.76
N SER A 27 -0.76 14.95 -12.92
CA SER A 27 -1.76 13.89 -12.95
C SER A 27 -1.17 12.74 -12.18
N ASP A 28 -1.77 12.44 -11.05
CA ASP A 28 -1.44 11.23 -10.31
C ASP A 28 -1.91 10.04 -11.15
N ARG A 29 -0.97 9.45 -11.90
CA ARG A 29 -1.23 8.27 -12.73
C ARG A 29 -1.25 6.98 -11.92
N THR A 30 -1.03 7.05 -10.60
CA THR A 30 -0.99 5.86 -9.75
C THR A 30 -2.33 5.16 -9.65
N ALA A 31 -3.45 5.89 -9.83
CA ALA A 31 -4.78 5.30 -9.91
C ALA A 31 -4.99 4.40 -11.15
N ASP A 32 -4.24 4.65 -12.23
CA ASP A 32 -4.38 3.96 -13.51
C ASP A 32 -3.34 2.85 -13.74
N LEU A 33 -2.64 2.43 -12.70
CA LEU A 33 -1.65 1.36 -12.82
C LEU A 33 -2.33 0.03 -13.18
N ALA A 34 -1.73 -0.67 -14.12
CA ALA A 34 -2.14 -2.03 -14.46
C ALA A 34 -1.94 -2.97 -13.27
N ALA A 35 -2.77 -4.02 -13.22
CA ALA A 35 -2.56 -5.11 -12.29
C ALA A 35 -1.18 -5.75 -12.52
N LEU A 36 -0.54 -6.22 -11.45
CA LEU A 36 0.71 -6.95 -11.54
C LEU A 36 0.50 -8.22 -12.35
N ASN A 37 1.35 -8.43 -13.35
CA ASN A 37 1.41 -9.70 -14.06
C ASN A 37 2.09 -10.73 -13.16
N SER A 38 1.54 -11.94 -13.12
CA SER A 38 2.20 -13.06 -12.47
C SER A 38 3.41 -13.48 -13.29
N ALA A 39 4.59 -13.31 -12.74
CA ALA A 39 5.80 -13.88 -13.31
C ALA A 39 5.89 -15.35 -12.88
N GLY A 40 5.67 -16.26 -13.80
CA GLY A 40 5.48 -17.68 -13.52
C GLY A 40 6.62 -18.36 -12.78
N ASN A 41 7.88 -17.90 -12.92
CA ASN A 41 9.07 -18.57 -12.35
C ASN A 41 10.07 -17.61 -11.70
N LEU A 42 9.70 -16.35 -11.45
CA LEU A 42 10.56 -15.40 -10.75
C LEU A 42 10.52 -15.67 -9.25
N ASP A 43 11.71 -15.67 -8.65
CA ASP A 43 11.89 -15.63 -7.20
C ASP A 43 11.26 -16.80 -6.41
N LEU A 44 11.12 -17.98 -7.04
CA LEU A 44 10.59 -19.19 -6.38
C LEU A 44 11.37 -19.58 -5.12
N ASN A 45 12.62 -19.16 -5.02
CA ASN A 45 13.49 -19.37 -3.86
C ASN A 45 13.54 -18.18 -2.89
N ALA A 46 12.67 -17.19 -3.03
CA ALA A 46 12.66 -15.99 -2.20
C ALA A 46 12.56 -16.31 -0.69
N GLY A 47 11.89 -17.41 -0.34
CA GLY A 47 11.84 -17.88 1.05
C GLY A 47 13.17 -18.32 1.65
N ALA A 48 14.22 -18.46 0.85
CA ALA A 48 15.59 -18.78 1.28
C ALA A 48 16.53 -17.56 1.26
N TRP A 49 16.03 -16.39 0.89
CA TRP A 49 16.84 -15.18 0.84
C TRP A 49 17.20 -14.70 2.25
N LYS A 50 18.31 -13.97 2.32
CA LYS A 50 18.78 -13.40 3.58
C LYS A 50 17.86 -12.27 4.03
N THR A 51 17.35 -12.38 5.24
CA THR A 51 16.58 -11.34 5.92
C THR A 51 17.48 -10.19 6.40
N VAL A 52 16.90 -9.01 6.62
CA VAL A 52 17.59 -7.80 7.09
C VAL A 52 17.46 -7.66 8.61
N LEU A 53 16.25 -7.81 9.13
CA LEU A 53 15.90 -7.60 10.54
C LEU A 53 15.68 -8.92 11.28
N LEU A 54 15.01 -9.88 10.62
CA LEU A 54 14.76 -11.18 11.21
C LEU A 54 16.02 -12.04 11.22
N ALA A 55 16.22 -12.80 12.27
CA ALA A 55 17.33 -13.75 12.34
C ALA A 55 17.20 -14.85 11.26
N ARG A 56 15.96 -15.28 10.97
CA ARG A 56 15.61 -16.31 9.99
C ARG A 56 14.19 -16.08 9.47
N PRO A 57 13.85 -16.58 8.26
CA PRO A 57 12.49 -16.49 7.72
C PRO A 57 11.41 -17.16 8.58
N ASP A 58 11.77 -18.17 9.37
CA ASP A 58 10.88 -18.93 10.25
C ASP A 58 10.91 -18.43 11.72
N THR A 59 11.35 -17.21 11.97
CA THR A 59 11.36 -16.59 13.30
C THR A 59 9.96 -16.58 13.91
N PHE A 60 8.93 -16.35 13.10
CA PHE A 60 7.53 -16.42 13.51
C PHE A 60 6.88 -17.67 12.92
N VAL A 61 6.16 -18.42 13.73
CA VAL A 61 5.49 -19.63 13.29
C VAL A 61 4.15 -19.28 12.66
N VAL A 62 3.96 -19.68 11.41
CA VAL A 62 2.66 -19.60 10.73
C VAL A 62 1.95 -20.95 10.89
N ALA A 63 0.67 -20.91 11.26
CA ALA A 63 -0.13 -22.12 11.46
C ALA A 63 -0.20 -22.97 10.18
N THR A 64 -0.24 -24.28 10.36
CA THR A 64 -0.45 -25.19 9.24
C THR A 64 -1.85 -24.99 8.66
N PRO A 65 -1.99 -24.79 7.33
CA PRO A 65 -3.30 -24.59 6.71
C PRO A 65 -4.17 -25.84 6.81
N ALA A 66 -5.47 -25.64 6.92
CA ALA A 66 -6.42 -26.73 6.86
C ALA A 66 -6.32 -27.51 5.54
N ALA A 67 -6.59 -28.81 5.52
CA ALA A 67 -6.58 -29.59 4.30
C ALA A 67 -7.65 -29.10 3.30
N THR A 68 -7.35 -29.14 1.99
CA THR A 68 -8.27 -28.65 0.94
C THR A 68 -9.58 -29.45 0.83
N ASN A 69 -9.64 -30.62 1.43
CA ASN A 69 -10.85 -31.46 1.52
C ASN A 69 -11.53 -31.35 2.88
N SER A 70 -11.07 -30.50 3.80
CA SER A 70 -11.69 -30.33 5.10
C SER A 70 -13.00 -29.53 4.99
N THR A 71 -13.93 -29.79 5.90
CA THR A 71 -15.23 -29.10 5.97
C THR A 71 -15.03 -27.59 6.11
N GLY A 72 -14.05 -27.14 6.92
CA GLY A 72 -13.75 -25.71 7.09
C GLY A 72 -13.29 -25.08 5.79
N TYR A 73 -12.35 -25.70 5.07
CA TYR A 73 -11.87 -25.16 3.81
C TYR A 73 -12.97 -25.10 2.72
N ILE A 74 -13.84 -26.10 2.68
CA ILE A 74 -14.97 -26.11 1.74
C ILE A 74 -15.95 -24.98 2.09
N ALA A 75 -16.18 -24.69 3.38
CA ALA A 75 -16.98 -23.56 3.81
C ALA A 75 -16.37 -22.22 3.34
N ASP A 76 -15.04 -22.04 3.54
CA ASP A 76 -14.32 -20.85 3.06
C ASP A 76 -14.43 -20.67 1.54
N LEU A 77 -14.30 -21.77 0.75
CA LEU A 77 -14.48 -21.72 -0.70
C LEU A 77 -15.91 -21.29 -1.10
N ASN A 78 -16.91 -21.74 -0.37
CA ASN A 78 -18.30 -21.36 -0.64
C ASN A 78 -18.55 -19.88 -0.28
N GLU A 79 -17.93 -19.38 0.77
CA GLU A 79 -17.97 -17.97 1.14
C GLU A 79 -17.33 -17.11 0.05
N ILE A 80 -16.12 -17.44 -0.41
CA ILE A 80 -15.45 -16.75 -1.53
C ILE A 80 -16.34 -16.71 -2.77
N LYS A 81 -16.96 -17.83 -3.15
CA LYS A 81 -17.89 -17.88 -4.29
C LYS A 81 -19.09 -16.97 -4.09
N GLY A 82 -19.60 -16.86 -2.85
CA GLY A 82 -20.68 -15.94 -2.50
C GLY A 82 -20.32 -14.47 -2.76
N TYR A 83 -19.12 -14.06 -2.40
CA TYR A 83 -18.63 -12.69 -2.64
C TYR A 83 -18.44 -12.38 -4.12
N GLN A 84 -18.02 -13.33 -4.94
CA GLN A 84 -17.70 -13.10 -6.35
C GLN A 84 -18.92 -12.72 -7.21
N HIS A 85 -20.14 -13.12 -6.83
CA HIS A 85 -21.33 -12.94 -7.65
C HIS A 85 -21.95 -11.55 -7.56
N ASN A 86 -21.71 -10.79 -6.51
CA ASN A 86 -22.42 -9.55 -6.19
C ASN A 86 -21.53 -8.35 -5.87
N LEU A 87 -20.37 -8.26 -6.53
CA LEU A 87 -19.45 -7.14 -6.32
C LEU A 87 -20.07 -5.81 -6.74
N THR A 88 -20.12 -4.87 -5.81
CA THR A 88 -20.47 -3.47 -6.08
C THR A 88 -19.40 -2.77 -6.92
N SER A 89 -19.75 -1.64 -7.54
CA SER A 89 -18.77 -0.82 -8.27
C SER A 89 -17.61 -0.40 -7.36
N GLN A 90 -17.90 0.00 -6.13
CA GLN A 90 -16.87 0.39 -5.15
C GLN A 90 -15.91 -0.77 -4.83
N GLN A 91 -16.42 -1.99 -4.64
CA GLN A 91 -15.56 -3.17 -4.41
C GLN A 91 -14.68 -3.47 -5.61
N LYS A 92 -15.21 -3.35 -6.83
CA LYS A 92 -14.41 -3.50 -8.06
C LYS A 92 -13.30 -2.46 -8.16
N ASP A 93 -13.55 -1.21 -7.78
CA ASP A 93 -12.55 -0.16 -7.75
C ASP A 93 -11.47 -0.44 -6.69
N ILE A 94 -11.84 -0.95 -5.52
CA ILE A 94 -10.90 -1.38 -4.47
C ILE A 94 -10.02 -2.53 -4.97
N ILE A 95 -10.60 -3.55 -5.59
CA ILE A 95 -9.85 -4.67 -6.19
C ILE A 95 -8.87 -4.15 -7.24
N LYS A 96 -9.33 -3.29 -8.16
CA LYS A 96 -8.47 -2.68 -9.18
C LYS A 96 -7.32 -1.87 -8.57
N TYR A 97 -7.59 -1.10 -7.52
CA TYR A 97 -6.58 -0.33 -6.81
C TYR A 97 -5.48 -1.22 -6.24
N TRP A 98 -5.83 -2.24 -5.47
CA TRP A 98 -4.86 -3.12 -4.82
C TRP A 98 -4.19 -4.12 -5.78
N ALA A 99 -4.80 -4.41 -6.93
CA ALA A 99 -4.21 -5.28 -7.96
C ALA A 99 -2.88 -4.77 -8.54
N ALA A 100 -2.58 -3.48 -8.39
CA ALA A 100 -1.27 -2.91 -8.76
C ALA A 100 -0.12 -3.32 -7.82
N GLY A 101 -0.43 -4.01 -6.72
CA GLY A 101 0.54 -4.56 -5.79
C GLY A 101 0.62 -3.83 -4.45
N GLY A 102 0.62 -4.60 -3.37
CA GLY A 102 0.60 -4.08 -2.01
C GLY A 102 1.80 -3.20 -1.68
N VAL A 103 3.02 -3.60 -2.05
CA VAL A 103 4.24 -2.81 -1.79
C VAL A 103 4.13 -1.42 -2.40
N LEU A 104 3.69 -1.34 -3.67
CA LEU A 104 3.53 -0.06 -4.37
C LEU A 104 2.49 0.82 -3.65
N ARG A 105 1.31 0.27 -3.36
CA ARG A 105 0.21 1.03 -2.75
C ARG A 105 0.54 1.50 -1.34
N TRP A 106 1.18 0.69 -0.54
CA TRP A 106 1.64 1.11 0.78
C TRP A 106 2.72 2.19 0.71
N ASN A 107 3.61 2.16 -0.30
CA ASN A 107 4.56 3.24 -0.53
C ASN A 107 3.86 4.55 -0.93
N GLU A 108 2.78 4.51 -1.70
CA GLU A 108 1.98 5.70 -2.03
C GLU A 108 1.31 6.28 -0.80
N ILE A 109 0.66 5.44 0.01
CA ILE A 109 0.05 5.83 1.28
C ILE A 109 1.10 6.45 2.20
N MET A 110 2.26 5.81 2.34
CA MET A 110 3.37 6.31 3.13
C MET A 110 3.83 7.70 2.68
N ARG A 111 4.04 7.89 1.38
CA ARG A 111 4.44 9.21 0.84
C ARG A 111 3.39 10.27 1.08
N THR A 112 2.11 9.93 0.98
CA THR A 112 1.01 10.85 1.27
C THR A 112 1.02 11.28 2.73
N LEU A 113 1.23 10.35 3.65
CA LEU A 113 1.31 10.67 5.08
C LEU A 113 2.58 11.46 5.42
N VAL A 114 3.73 11.08 4.86
CA VAL A 114 4.96 11.89 5.01
C VAL A 114 4.73 13.31 4.53
N ALA A 115 4.09 13.51 3.37
CA ALA A 115 3.79 14.83 2.85
C ALA A 115 2.79 15.60 3.75
N LYS A 116 1.77 14.93 4.29
CA LYS A 116 0.80 15.52 5.21
C LYS A 116 1.48 16.05 6.48
N TYR A 117 2.46 15.33 7.01
CA TYR A 117 3.19 15.68 8.22
C TYR A 117 4.54 16.37 7.96
N ASN A 118 4.83 16.70 6.72
CA ASN A 118 6.00 17.52 6.32
C ASN A 118 5.71 19.01 6.59
N LEU A 119 5.45 19.34 7.86
CA LEU A 119 5.16 20.70 8.29
C LEU A 119 6.46 21.45 8.54
N PRO A 120 6.45 22.80 8.42
CA PRO A 120 7.60 23.61 8.82
C PRO A 120 7.99 23.32 10.27
N PRO A 121 9.30 23.29 10.58
CA PRO A 121 9.75 23.11 11.95
C PRO A 121 9.12 24.19 12.87
N TYR A 122 8.77 23.79 14.08
CA TYR A 122 8.36 24.75 15.10
C TYR A 122 9.54 25.66 15.44
N GLN A 123 9.31 26.95 15.36
CA GLN A 123 10.31 27.95 15.70
C GLN A 123 10.08 28.41 17.14
N ASN A 124 11.12 28.43 17.94
CA ASN A 124 11.11 29.03 19.26
C ASN A 124 10.89 30.54 19.15
N ALA A 125 10.50 31.21 20.25
CA ALA A 125 10.28 32.64 20.29
C ALA A 125 11.53 33.47 19.96
N ASP A 126 12.71 32.89 20.13
CA ASP A 126 14.01 33.52 19.83
C ASP A 126 14.45 33.32 18.37
N GLY A 127 13.60 32.69 17.54
CA GLY A 127 13.90 32.37 16.14
C GLY A 127 14.75 31.13 15.93
N THR A 128 15.13 30.41 16.98
CA THR A 128 15.85 29.13 16.87
C THR A 128 14.88 27.98 16.65
N TYR A 129 15.41 26.83 16.26
CA TYR A 129 14.65 25.58 16.07
C TYR A 129 15.06 24.54 17.12
N PRO A 130 14.11 23.79 17.70
CA PRO A 130 14.44 22.68 18.58
C PRO A 130 15.31 21.64 17.84
N ILE A 131 16.34 21.16 18.50
CA ILE A 131 17.17 20.10 17.95
C ILE A 131 16.42 18.77 18.06
N PRO A 132 16.19 18.03 16.97
CA PRO A 132 15.60 16.72 17.05
C PRO A 132 16.43 15.77 17.92
N SER A 133 15.80 15.06 18.83
CA SER A 133 16.45 14.11 19.73
C SER A 133 15.97 12.68 19.44
N SER A 134 16.94 11.78 19.21
CA SER A 134 16.65 10.35 19.11
C SER A 134 16.20 9.74 20.44
N ALA A 135 16.51 10.38 21.58
CA ALA A 135 16.07 9.96 22.90
C ALA A 135 14.58 10.24 23.15
N ASN A 136 14.02 11.26 22.47
CA ASN A 136 12.59 11.57 22.52
C ASN A 136 12.08 12.02 21.14
N PRO A 137 11.94 11.10 20.20
CA PRO A 137 11.51 11.42 18.84
C PRO A 137 10.08 11.94 18.75
N PHE A 138 9.29 11.79 19.82
CA PHE A 138 7.90 12.23 19.90
C PHE A 138 7.71 13.56 20.65
N ALA A 139 8.77 14.14 21.19
CA ALA A 139 8.69 15.43 21.90
C ALA A 139 8.09 16.54 20.99
N TYR A 140 8.32 16.42 19.69
CA TYR A 140 7.82 17.34 18.67
C TYR A 140 7.23 16.55 17.50
N PRO A 141 6.04 15.94 17.65
CA PRO A 141 5.45 15.05 16.63
C PRO A 141 5.16 15.75 15.30
N LEU A 142 5.12 17.10 15.28
CA LEU A 142 4.91 17.87 14.05
C LEU A 142 6.18 18.01 13.19
N PHE A 143 7.35 17.61 13.69
CA PHE A 143 8.63 17.85 13.01
C PHE A 143 9.32 16.66 12.36
N PRO A 144 9.00 15.40 12.72
CA PRO A 144 9.84 14.29 12.26
C PRO A 144 10.06 14.28 10.76
N PHE A 145 9.01 14.57 9.98
CA PHE A 145 9.04 14.43 8.53
C PHE A 145 9.49 15.67 7.77
N SER A 146 9.53 16.83 8.40
CA SER A 146 10.15 18.02 7.81
C SER A 146 11.68 17.94 7.81
N ASN A 147 12.24 17.02 8.59
CA ASN A 147 13.67 16.74 8.61
C ASN A 147 13.98 15.52 7.70
N PRO A 148 14.77 15.69 6.61
CA PRO A 148 15.06 14.63 5.66
C PRO A 148 15.53 13.31 6.26
N PRO A 149 16.41 13.25 7.28
CA PRO A 149 16.82 12.00 7.92
C PRO A 149 15.66 11.22 8.53
N TYR A 150 14.67 11.88 9.10
CA TYR A 150 13.51 11.18 9.68
C TYR A 150 12.60 10.59 8.62
N ALA A 151 12.33 11.32 7.54
CA ALA A 151 11.57 10.80 6.40
C ALA A 151 12.28 9.61 5.76
N ALA A 152 13.60 9.73 5.50
CA ALA A 152 14.40 8.64 4.95
C ALA A 152 14.41 7.41 5.87
N ARG A 153 14.52 7.59 7.19
CA ARG A 153 14.43 6.50 8.16
C ARG A 153 13.08 5.81 8.13
N ALA A 154 11.99 6.57 8.06
CA ALA A 154 10.64 6.01 8.02
C ALA A 154 10.44 5.12 6.76
N TYR A 155 10.88 5.59 5.59
CA TYR A 155 10.89 4.77 4.36
C TYR A 155 11.78 3.53 4.49
N GLY A 156 12.96 3.66 5.09
CA GLY A 156 13.86 2.54 5.32
C GLY A 156 13.25 1.48 6.23
N TYR A 157 12.59 1.87 7.31
CA TYR A 157 11.97 0.94 8.25
C TYR A 157 10.83 0.14 7.63
N ILE A 158 9.92 0.82 6.91
CA ILE A 158 8.79 0.12 6.28
C ILE A 158 9.29 -0.83 5.18
N SER A 159 10.25 -0.40 4.37
CA SER A 159 10.78 -1.23 3.27
C SER A 159 11.53 -2.46 3.79
N ALA A 160 12.32 -2.33 4.85
CA ALA A 160 13.03 -3.47 5.46
C ALA A 160 12.03 -4.47 6.10
N ALA A 161 11.01 -3.96 6.78
CA ALA A 161 9.97 -4.80 7.37
C ALA A 161 9.14 -5.54 6.31
N GLN A 162 8.76 -4.86 5.23
CA GLN A 162 8.05 -5.46 4.09
C GLN A 162 8.88 -6.55 3.42
N TYR A 163 10.17 -6.29 3.19
CA TYR A 163 11.09 -7.26 2.58
C TYR A 163 11.18 -8.54 3.42
N ASP A 164 11.44 -8.41 4.72
CA ASP A 164 11.57 -9.56 5.61
C ASP A 164 10.26 -10.34 5.76
N ALA A 165 9.13 -9.62 5.82
CA ALA A 165 7.82 -10.25 5.90
C ALA A 165 7.48 -11.06 4.63
N LEU A 166 7.88 -10.56 3.44
CA LEU A 166 7.71 -11.29 2.19
C LEU A 166 8.60 -12.54 2.14
N ILE A 167 9.85 -12.45 2.59
CA ILE A 167 10.73 -13.63 2.68
C ILE A 167 10.12 -14.68 3.61
N ALA A 168 9.63 -14.29 4.78
CA ALA A 168 8.94 -15.19 5.71
C ALA A 168 7.68 -15.81 5.08
N CYS A 169 6.88 -14.99 4.39
CA CYS A 169 5.71 -15.46 3.65
C CYS A 169 6.07 -16.53 2.63
N TRP A 170 7.08 -16.29 1.79
CA TRP A 170 7.54 -17.21 0.76
C TRP A 170 8.17 -18.47 1.32
N PHE A 171 8.87 -18.40 2.46
CA PHE A 171 9.34 -19.59 3.18
C PHE A 171 8.17 -20.51 3.51
N TYR A 172 7.08 -19.99 4.07
CA TYR A 172 5.92 -20.79 4.41
C TYR A 172 5.10 -21.21 3.21
N LYS A 173 5.02 -20.38 2.16
CA LYS A 173 4.41 -20.76 0.89
C LYS A 173 5.07 -22.01 0.31
N THR A 174 6.40 -22.02 0.27
CA THR A 174 7.18 -23.17 -0.21
C THR A 174 6.98 -24.38 0.71
N LYS A 175 7.02 -24.18 2.03
CA LYS A 175 6.86 -25.23 3.02
C LYS A 175 5.51 -25.93 2.96
N TYR A 176 4.42 -25.16 2.81
CA TYR A 176 3.06 -25.71 2.83
C TYR A 176 2.55 -26.08 1.44
N ASN A 177 3.09 -25.49 0.42
CA ASN A 177 2.75 -25.69 -1.00
C ASN A 177 1.23 -25.78 -1.24
N ARG A 178 0.48 -24.85 -0.65
CA ARG A 178 -0.99 -24.84 -0.68
C ARG A 178 -1.49 -24.44 -2.05
N ALA A 179 -2.31 -25.28 -2.67
CA ALA A 179 -2.95 -24.95 -3.93
C ALA A 179 -3.89 -23.74 -3.80
N ALA A 180 -3.90 -22.89 -4.83
CA ALA A 180 -4.81 -21.74 -4.90
C ALA A 180 -6.28 -22.21 -4.97
N PRO A 181 -7.24 -21.43 -4.44
CA PRO A 181 -8.66 -21.79 -4.41
C PRO A 181 -9.21 -22.23 -5.78
N TYR A 182 -8.91 -21.48 -6.85
CA TYR A 182 -9.35 -21.81 -8.21
C TYR A 182 -8.73 -23.09 -8.80
N LYS A 183 -7.65 -23.60 -8.20
CA LYS A 183 -7.08 -24.93 -8.56
C LYS A 183 -7.82 -26.06 -7.87
N VAL A 184 -8.39 -25.79 -6.70
CA VAL A 184 -9.19 -26.76 -5.94
C VAL A 184 -10.62 -26.80 -6.48
N ASP A 185 -11.18 -25.63 -6.79
CA ASP A 185 -12.52 -25.47 -7.36
C ASP A 185 -12.46 -24.48 -8.53
N SER A 186 -12.64 -24.98 -9.77
CA SER A 186 -12.55 -24.19 -10.99
C SER A 186 -13.67 -23.15 -11.14
N SER A 187 -14.73 -23.23 -10.32
CA SER A 187 -15.79 -22.22 -10.30
C SER A 187 -15.37 -20.93 -9.57
N VAL A 188 -14.27 -20.95 -8.80
CA VAL A 188 -13.70 -19.76 -8.20
C VAL A 188 -13.04 -18.91 -9.28
N GLN A 189 -13.44 -17.65 -9.37
CA GLN A 189 -12.94 -16.70 -10.36
C GLN A 189 -11.91 -15.76 -9.74
N ALA A 190 -10.86 -15.43 -10.50
CA ALA A 190 -9.88 -14.42 -10.10
C ALA A 190 -10.34 -13.04 -10.59
N ASN A 191 -11.19 -12.37 -9.84
CA ASN A 191 -11.76 -11.07 -10.20
C ASN A 191 -10.68 -9.97 -10.15
N GLY A 192 -10.05 -9.68 -11.30
CA GLY A 192 -9.05 -8.60 -11.40
C GLY A 192 -7.62 -9.00 -10.97
N VAL A 193 -7.40 -10.22 -10.51
CA VAL A 193 -6.08 -10.74 -10.18
C VAL A 193 -5.65 -11.77 -11.22
N VAL A 194 -4.41 -11.70 -11.67
CA VAL A 194 -3.85 -12.69 -12.59
C VAL A 194 -3.71 -14.03 -11.87
N ARG A 195 -4.26 -15.09 -12.46
CA ARG A 195 -4.10 -16.45 -11.93
C ARG A 195 -2.62 -16.84 -11.93
N SER A 196 -2.15 -17.35 -10.81
CA SER A 196 -0.78 -17.80 -10.62
C SER A 196 -0.75 -19.24 -10.18
N ASP A 197 0.24 -20.00 -10.68
CA ASP A 197 0.47 -21.37 -10.25
C ASP A 197 1.20 -21.49 -8.91
N LEU A 198 1.52 -20.36 -8.32
CA LEU A 198 2.24 -20.28 -7.06
C LEU A 198 1.37 -20.70 -5.86
N PRO A 199 1.98 -21.19 -4.77
CA PRO A 199 1.25 -21.52 -3.54
C PRO A 199 0.49 -20.33 -2.98
N ALA A 200 -0.75 -20.54 -2.52
CA ALA A 200 -1.64 -19.47 -2.08
C ALA A 200 -1.54 -19.13 -0.58
N TYR A 201 -0.88 -19.96 0.23
CA TYR A 201 -0.84 -19.77 1.67
C TYR A 201 0.61 -19.72 2.22
N PRO A 202 0.94 -18.74 3.08
CA PRO A 202 0.11 -17.58 3.51
C PRO A 202 -0.20 -16.61 2.37
N SER A 203 -1.22 -15.77 2.57
CA SER A 203 -1.54 -14.70 1.63
C SER A 203 -0.50 -13.59 1.68
N GLU A 204 0.15 -13.28 0.56
CA GLU A 204 1.09 -12.14 0.47
C GLU A 204 0.39 -10.80 0.73
N ALA A 205 -0.85 -10.67 0.27
CA ALA A 205 -1.63 -9.46 0.47
C ALA A 205 -1.91 -9.23 1.96
N ALA A 206 -2.31 -10.27 2.70
CA ALA A 206 -2.55 -10.17 4.13
C ALA A 206 -1.26 -9.88 4.91
N VAL A 207 -0.15 -10.55 4.54
CA VAL A 207 1.16 -10.28 5.16
C VAL A 207 1.60 -8.83 4.90
N MET A 208 1.42 -8.35 3.68
CA MET A 208 1.80 -6.99 3.29
C MET A 208 0.92 -5.95 3.97
N ALA A 209 -0.40 -6.19 4.05
CA ALA A 209 -1.34 -5.33 4.77
C ALA A 209 -0.95 -5.22 6.26
N GLY A 210 -0.74 -6.37 6.91
CA GLY A 210 -0.40 -6.42 8.33
C GLY A 210 0.91 -5.70 8.66
N VAL A 211 2.02 -6.06 7.99
CA VAL A 211 3.32 -5.45 8.28
C VAL A 211 3.34 -3.95 7.98
N SER A 212 2.73 -3.54 6.87
CA SER A 212 2.70 -2.12 6.49
C SER A 212 1.86 -1.31 7.46
N ALA A 213 0.67 -1.83 7.84
CA ALA A 213 -0.20 -1.14 8.79
C ALA A 213 0.46 -0.98 10.17
N GLU A 214 1.05 -2.04 10.71
CA GLU A 214 1.69 -1.96 12.03
C GLU A 214 2.88 -0.99 12.04
N MET A 215 3.74 -1.04 11.02
CA MET A 215 4.84 -0.09 10.90
C MET A 215 4.36 1.35 10.76
N MET A 216 3.32 1.57 9.96
CA MET A 216 2.81 2.92 9.74
C MET A 216 2.05 3.48 10.94
N LYS A 217 1.32 2.66 11.71
CA LYS A 217 0.70 3.08 12.97
C LYS A 217 1.71 3.59 13.99
N MET A 218 2.91 2.98 14.03
CA MET A 218 3.99 3.46 14.88
C MET A 218 4.54 4.82 14.43
N LEU A 219 4.56 5.07 13.13
CA LEU A 219 5.09 6.31 12.54
C LEU A 219 4.06 7.45 12.52
N PHE A 220 2.79 7.12 12.43
CA PHE A 220 1.66 8.06 12.28
C PHE A 220 0.52 7.71 13.24
N PRO A 221 0.70 7.92 14.55
CA PRO A 221 -0.28 7.50 15.55
C PRO A 221 -1.65 8.20 15.39
N ASP A 222 -1.69 9.39 14.81
CA ASP A 222 -2.95 10.11 14.55
C ASP A 222 -3.72 9.55 13.34
N GLU A 223 -3.10 8.66 12.55
CA GLU A 223 -3.67 8.10 11.34
C GLU A 223 -4.10 6.63 11.51
N ILE A 224 -4.12 6.10 12.72
CA ILE A 224 -4.39 4.68 13.00
C ILE A 224 -5.68 4.21 12.32
N ALA A 225 -6.77 4.96 12.44
CA ALA A 225 -8.06 4.59 11.84
C ALA A 225 -7.99 4.50 10.31
N TYR A 226 -7.36 5.47 9.66
CA TYR A 226 -7.16 5.48 8.22
C TYR A 226 -6.28 4.31 7.77
N ILE A 227 -5.15 4.09 8.44
CA ILE A 227 -4.20 3.01 8.11
C ILE A 227 -4.89 1.64 8.25
N GLN A 228 -5.67 1.45 9.32
CA GLN A 228 -6.39 0.21 9.57
C GLN A 228 -7.47 -0.04 8.52
N GLN A 229 -8.19 0.99 8.10
CA GLN A 229 -9.14 0.90 7.00
C GLN A 229 -8.46 0.45 5.70
N ARG A 230 -7.29 1.02 5.36
CA ARG A 230 -6.54 0.64 4.15
C ARG A 230 -6.06 -0.81 4.20
N ALA A 231 -5.66 -1.30 5.38
CA ALA A 231 -5.27 -2.71 5.55
C ALA A 231 -6.46 -3.65 5.31
N GLN A 232 -7.61 -3.36 5.91
CA GLN A 232 -8.84 -4.13 5.71
C GLN A 232 -9.30 -4.12 4.24
N GLU A 233 -9.19 -2.98 3.56
CA GLU A 233 -9.49 -2.90 2.13
C GLU A 233 -8.58 -3.81 1.30
N GLN A 234 -7.29 -3.88 1.62
CA GLN A 234 -6.36 -4.78 0.91
C GLN A 234 -6.70 -6.25 1.15
N GLU A 235 -7.01 -6.61 2.39
CA GLU A 235 -7.39 -7.98 2.74
C GLU A 235 -8.65 -8.40 1.97
N LEU A 236 -9.69 -7.55 1.99
CA LEU A 236 -10.94 -7.80 1.28
C LEU A 236 -10.78 -7.82 -0.25
N ALA A 237 -9.82 -7.08 -0.80
CA ALA A 237 -9.57 -7.05 -2.23
C ALA A 237 -9.04 -8.37 -2.80
N THR A 238 -8.59 -9.29 -1.94
CA THR A 238 -7.95 -10.56 -2.33
C THR A 238 -8.78 -11.79 -2.03
N ILE A 239 -9.97 -11.60 -1.48
CA ILE A 239 -11.00 -12.62 -1.29
C ILE A 239 -11.84 -12.71 -2.58
#